data_8d68cc93b605d28a925a0ecd64541fa5
#
_entry.id   8d68cc93b605d28a925a0ecd64541fa5
#
_cell.length_a   1.000
_cell.length_b   1.000
_cell.length_c   1.000
_cell.angle_alpha   90.00
_cell.angle_beta   90.00
_cell.angle_gamma   90.00
#
_symmetry.space_group_name_H-M   'P 1'
#
loop_
_entity.id
_entity.type
_entity.pdbx_description
1 polymer ?
#
loop_
_entity_poly.entity_id
_entity_poly.type
_entity_poly.pdbx_seq_one_letter_code
_entity_poly.pdbx_strand_id
1 'polypeptide(L)'
;MRIHDSETNKCKKKLMLEPKEFEQGIEYALANDCDGLQIDTWNIDDDAVMDFKLFEKVANQIVFLSITNINTTNVANFEYIYSLERLETFYCQQVDLHIDFTRFSSLRNIGIFYNKNFLNLDKLEQLESAVISKLTEKDMSLFSNWKSIKTLHIYQSQIECLKGIEDLIQIDTLVFAHNRKLIDISSINRLDYIGEVSFEKNSKLRDYSVLADNQNIHN
;
A
#
# COMPACT_ATOMS: atom_id res chain seq x y z
N MET A 1 19.21 11.55 9.24
CA MET A 1 18.88 10.19 9.73
C MET A 1 18.17 10.31 11.08
N ARG A 2 17.00 9.67 11.24
CA ARG A 2 16.20 9.69 12.49
C ARG A 2 15.69 8.29 12.78
N ILE A 3 15.76 7.88 14.05
CA ILE A 3 15.19 6.62 14.52
C ILE A 3 13.84 6.93 15.14
N HIS A 4 12.86 6.13 14.81
CA HIS A 4 11.58 6.11 15.48
C HIS A 4 11.29 4.70 16.00
N ASP A 5 11.09 4.57 17.29
CA ASP A 5 10.43 3.39 17.82
C ASP A 5 9.03 3.37 17.22
N SER A 6 8.74 2.35 16.44
CA SER A 6 7.49 2.29 15.71
C SER A 6 6.42 1.74 16.65
N GLU A 7 5.49 2.59 17.07
CA GLU A 7 4.26 2.16 17.76
C GLU A 7 3.30 1.42 16.80
N THR A 8 3.64 1.36 15.52
CA THR A 8 2.82 0.62 14.55
C THR A 8 3.21 -0.85 14.56
N ASN A 9 2.21 -1.74 14.53
CA ASN A 9 2.39 -3.20 14.47
C ASN A 9 3.11 -3.71 13.18
N LYS A 10 3.69 -2.82 12.38
CA LYS A 10 4.28 -3.13 11.07
C LYS A 10 5.80 -3.35 11.10
N CYS A 11 6.50 -2.75 12.07
CA CYS A 11 7.92 -2.99 12.34
C CYS A 11 8.22 -2.51 13.78
N LYS A 12 9.31 -3.00 14.37
CA LYS A 12 9.70 -2.65 15.74
C LYS A 12 10.51 -1.36 15.81
N LYS A 13 11.46 -1.21 14.88
CA LYS A 13 12.40 -0.09 14.86
C LYS A 13 12.56 0.45 13.46
N LYS A 14 12.02 1.63 13.20
CA LYS A 14 12.03 2.27 11.90
C LYS A 14 13.13 3.34 11.81
N LEU A 15 13.97 3.24 10.80
CA LEU A 15 14.93 4.26 10.42
C LEU A 15 14.36 5.14 9.32
N MET A 16 14.31 6.44 9.56
CA MET A 16 14.00 7.45 8.53
C MET A 16 15.30 8.04 8.00
N LEU A 17 15.44 8.10 6.69
CA LEU A 17 16.64 8.62 6.02
C LEU A 17 16.28 9.41 4.75
N GLU A 18 17.10 10.39 4.45
CA GLU A 18 17.08 11.10 3.18
C GLU A 18 17.94 10.38 2.15
N PRO A 19 17.71 10.56 0.82
CA PRO A 19 18.49 9.92 -0.24
C PRO A 19 20.00 10.06 -0.08
N LYS A 20 20.49 11.24 0.30
CA LYS A 20 21.93 11.50 0.53
C LYS A 20 22.54 10.71 1.69
N GLU A 21 21.73 10.17 2.58
CA GLU A 21 22.14 9.36 3.73
C GLU A 21 21.94 7.86 3.47
N PHE A 22 21.57 7.45 2.24
CA PHE A 22 21.10 6.09 1.95
C PHE A 22 22.13 5.03 2.32
N GLU A 23 23.38 5.14 1.85
CA GLU A 23 24.42 4.16 2.16
C GLU A 23 24.71 4.07 3.66
N GLN A 24 24.91 5.21 4.31
CA GLN A 24 25.14 5.28 5.76
C GLN A 24 23.93 4.75 6.55
N GLY A 25 22.73 5.01 6.04
CA GLY A 25 21.47 4.53 6.63
C GLY A 25 21.35 3.01 6.59
N ILE A 26 21.74 2.36 5.48
CA ILE A 26 21.75 0.90 5.37
C ILE A 26 22.75 0.29 6.34
N GLU A 27 23.99 0.81 6.42
CA GLU A 27 24.99 0.34 7.39
C GLU A 27 24.50 0.52 8.84
N TYR A 28 23.87 1.66 9.12
CA TYR A 28 23.30 1.93 10.44
C TYR A 28 22.16 0.95 10.76
N ALA A 29 21.26 0.70 9.81
CA ALA A 29 20.14 -0.24 9.99
C ALA A 29 20.64 -1.64 10.32
N LEU A 30 21.67 -2.11 9.59
CA LEU A 30 22.31 -3.40 9.82
C LEU A 30 22.90 -3.49 11.24
N ALA A 31 23.66 -2.47 11.64
CA ALA A 31 24.38 -2.48 12.92
C ALA A 31 23.45 -2.30 14.15
N ASN A 32 22.22 -1.82 13.98
CA ASN A 32 21.31 -1.47 15.05
C ASN A 32 19.99 -2.24 15.02
N ASP A 33 19.90 -3.34 14.25
CA ASP A 33 18.72 -4.19 14.14
C ASP A 33 17.43 -3.42 13.79
N CYS A 34 17.55 -2.41 12.89
CA CYS A 34 16.37 -1.73 12.39
C CYS A 34 15.66 -2.63 11.38
N ASP A 35 14.40 -2.94 11.62
CA ASP A 35 13.58 -3.80 10.76
C ASP A 35 12.63 -3.03 9.83
N GLY A 36 12.63 -1.70 9.92
CA GLY A 36 11.89 -0.80 9.04
C GLY A 36 12.75 0.31 8.46
N LEU A 37 12.54 0.62 7.19
CA LEU A 37 13.13 1.75 6.48
C LEU A 37 12.06 2.68 5.93
N GLN A 38 12.23 3.97 6.13
CA GLN A 38 11.45 5.01 5.46
C GLN A 38 12.42 5.94 4.74
N ILE A 39 12.34 5.95 3.42
CA ILE A 39 13.14 6.82 2.54
C ILE A 39 12.23 7.95 2.10
N ASP A 40 12.55 9.17 2.48
CA ASP A 40 11.77 10.37 2.20
C ASP A 40 12.70 11.59 2.08
N THR A 41 12.36 12.54 1.23
CA THR A 41 13.09 13.80 1.17
C THR A 41 12.15 15.00 1.15
N TRP A 42 12.53 16.03 1.88
CA TRP A 42 11.91 17.36 1.80
C TRP A 42 12.56 18.23 0.71
N ASN A 43 13.71 17.79 0.20
CA ASN A 43 14.45 18.50 -0.85
C ASN A 43 14.38 17.68 -2.16
N ILE A 44 13.47 18.05 -3.05
CA ILE A 44 13.25 17.38 -4.35
C ILE A 44 14.46 17.55 -5.29
N ASP A 45 15.31 18.57 -5.05
CA ASP A 45 16.51 18.86 -5.82
C ASP A 45 17.74 18.07 -5.33
N ASP A 46 17.56 17.07 -4.47
CA ASP A 46 18.64 16.20 -4.01
C ASP A 46 19.05 15.25 -5.15
N ASP A 47 20.26 15.45 -5.68
CA ASP A 47 20.86 14.65 -6.75
C ASP A 47 21.58 13.38 -6.24
N ALA A 48 21.46 13.06 -4.97
CA ALA A 48 22.11 11.89 -4.39
C ALA A 48 21.58 10.59 -5.01
N VAL A 49 22.51 9.76 -5.48
CA VAL A 49 22.17 8.44 -6.04
C VAL A 49 21.98 7.42 -4.92
N MET A 50 20.83 6.77 -4.91
CA MET A 50 20.54 5.63 -4.04
C MET A 50 20.82 4.34 -4.80
N ASP A 51 21.84 3.60 -4.40
CA ASP A 51 22.14 2.28 -4.96
C ASP A 51 21.38 1.18 -4.20
N PHE A 52 20.27 0.69 -4.76
CA PHE A 52 19.45 -0.33 -4.12
C PHE A 52 20.12 -1.70 -4.01
N LYS A 53 21.29 -1.91 -4.65
CA LYS A 53 22.11 -3.10 -4.39
C LYS A 53 22.48 -3.24 -2.91
N LEU A 54 22.54 -2.14 -2.19
CA LEU A 54 22.79 -2.15 -0.75
C LEU A 54 21.72 -2.86 0.08
N PHE A 55 20.49 -3.05 -0.47
CA PHE A 55 19.45 -3.85 0.20
C PHE A 55 19.84 -5.31 0.42
N GLU A 56 20.79 -5.87 -0.35
CA GLU A 56 21.33 -7.20 -0.08
C GLU A 56 21.90 -7.34 1.33
N LYS A 57 22.47 -6.26 1.89
CA LYS A 57 23.05 -6.26 3.25
C LYS A 57 22.01 -6.44 4.35
N VAL A 58 20.77 -6.01 4.10
CA VAL A 58 19.65 -6.03 5.06
C VAL A 58 18.49 -6.90 4.60
N ALA A 59 18.71 -7.76 3.61
CA ALA A 59 17.70 -8.58 2.94
C ALA A 59 16.83 -9.41 3.90
N ASN A 60 17.47 -10.01 4.92
CA ASN A 60 16.82 -10.86 5.92
C ASN A 60 16.35 -10.10 7.17
N GLN A 61 16.44 -8.78 7.17
CA GLN A 61 16.15 -7.96 8.35
C GLN A 61 14.93 -7.07 8.15
N ILE A 62 14.79 -6.47 6.96
CA ILE A 62 13.77 -5.46 6.68
C ILE A 62 12.40 -6.11 6.43
N VAL A 63 11.43 -5.76 7.28
CA VAL A 63 10.01 -6.16 7.14
C VAL A 63 9.11 -5.01 6.69
N PHE A 64 9.58 -3.77 6.80
CA PHE A 64 8.85 -2.56 6.43
C PHE A 64 9.70 -1.66 5.53
N LEU A 65 9.16 -1.27 4.39
CA LEU A 65 9.76 -0.27 3.51
C LEU A 65 8.71 0.78 3.10
N SER A 66 9.06 2.05 3.26
CA SER A 66 8.30 3.18 2.75
C SER A 66 9.17 4.05 1.85
N ILE A 67 8.70 4.35 0.65
CA ILE A 67 9.38 5.20 -0.32
C ILE A 67 8.45 6.36 -0.70
N THR A 68 8.83 7.57 -0.32
CA THR A 68 8.05 8.79 -0.55
C THR A 68 8.93 9.96 -0.97
N ASN A 69 8.40 10.80 -1.85
CA ASN A 69 9.04 12.07 -2.27
C ASN A 69 10.51 11.95 -2.72
N ILE A 70 10.91 10.87 -3.35
CA ILE A 70 12.27 10.72 -3.88
C ILE A 70 12.33 11.08 -5.37
N ASN A 71 13.51 11.48 -5.83
CA ASN A 71 13.79 11.58 -7.27
C ASN A 71 14.15 10.18 -7.79
N THR A 72 13.22 9.54 -8.52
CA THR A 72 13.37 8.17 -8.99
C THR A 72 14.43 8.01 -10.08
N THR A 73 14.83 9.10 -10.76
CA THR A 73 15.93 9.07 -11.72
C THR A 73 17.29 8.82 -11.05
N ASN A 74 17.38 9.06 -9.73
CA ASN A 74 18.59 8.87 -8.93
C ASN A 74 18.59 7.53 -8.18
N VAL A 75 17.73 6.58 -8.59
CA VAL A 75 17.74 5.21 -8.07
C VAL A 75 18.51 4.30 -9.03
N ALA A 76 19.65 3.77 -8.58
CA ALA A 76 20.43 2.77 -9.29
C ALA A 76 20.06 1.36 -8.81
N ASN A 77 20.16 0.37 -9.69
CA ASN A 77 19.98 -1.05 -9.36
C ASN A 77 18.63 -1.34 -8.68
N PHE A 78 17.55 -0.76 -9.20
CA PHE A 78 16.21 -0.82 -8.59
C PHE A 78 15.73 -2.25 -8.34
N GLU A 79 16.10 -3.22 -9.18
CA GLU A 79 15.72 -4.62 -9.07
C GLU A 79 16.13 -5.27 -7.74
N TYR A 80 17.11 -4.72 -7.04
CA TYR A 80 17.52 -5.21 -5.72
C TYR A 80 16.53 -4.89 -4.59
N ILE A 81 15.46 -4.11 -4.85
CA ILE A 81 14.35 -3.97 -3.92
C ILE A 81 13.72 -5.35 -3.61
N TYR A 82 13.79 -6.28 -4.55
CA TYR A 82 13.24 -7.64 -4.40
C TYR A 82 14.15 -8.57 -3.60
N SER A 83 15.37 -8.14 -3.22
CA SER A 83 16.21 -8.89 -2.28
C SER A 83 15.67 -8.86 -0.85
N LEU A 84 14.75 -7.95 -0.55
CA LEU A 84 14.10 -7.85 0.77
C LEU A 84 13.09 -9.00 0.96
N GLU A 85 13.61 -10.21 1.19
CA GLU A 85 12.81 -11.45 1.25
C GLU A 85 11.76 -11.46 2.36
N ARG A 86 12.00 -10.70 3.44
CA ARG A 86 11.10 -10.59 4.59
C ARG A 86 10.17 -9.39 4.55
N LEU A 87 10.09 -8.68 3.42
CA LEU A 87 9.27 -7.49 3.30
C LEU A 87 7.78 -7.84 3.42
N GLU A 88 7.17 -7.50 4.55
CA GLU A 88 5.75 -7.73 4.84
C GLU A 88 4.90 -6.49 4.56
N THR A 89 5.49 -5.29 4.66
CA THR A 89 4.77 -4.02 4.46
C THR A 89 5.55 -3.12 3.50
N PHE A 90 4.87 -2.71 2.43
CA PHE A 90 5.44 -1.81 1.45
C PHE A 90 4.54 -0.60 1.20
N TYR A 91 5.05 0.60 1.46
CA TYR A 91 4.40 1.86 1.14
C TYR A 91 5.16 2.59 0.04
N CYS A 92 4.43 2.96 -1.03
CA CYS A 92 5.03 3.66 -2.16
C CYS A 92 4.09 4.74 -2.71
N GLN A 93 4.52 5.98 -2.62
CA GLN A 93 3.80 7.12 -3.20
C GLN A 93 4.40 7.58 -4.54
N GLN A 94 5.40 6.85 -5.07
CA GLN A 94 6.03 7.13 -6.36
C GLN A 94 5.22 6.52 -7.51
N VAL A 95 4.96 7.31 -8.54
CA VAL A 95 4.11 6.90 -9.67
C VAL A 95 4.90 6.47 -10.91
N ASP A 96 6.19 6.66 -10.93
CA ASP A 96 7.09 6.37 -12.05
C ASP A 96 7.98 5.13 -11.83
N LEU A 97 7.88 4.48 -10.67
CA LEU A 97 8.54 3.21 -10.40
C LEU A 97 7.81 2.05 -11.08
N HIS A 98 8.58 1.13 -11.66
CA HIS A 98 8.09 -0.11 -12.24
C HIS A 98 8.25 -1.25 -11.24
N ILE A 99 7.14 -1.72 -10.67
CA ILE A 99 7.15 -2.73 -9.59
C ILE A 99 6.31 -3.93 -10.00
N ASP A 100 6.93 -5.10 -9.97
CA ASP A 100 6.22 -6.38 -10.06
C ASP A 100 5.97 -6.94 -8.65
N PHE A 101 4.73 -6.85 -8.21
CA PHE A 101 4.35 -7.22 -6.85
C PHE A 101 4.45 -8.73 -6.57
N THR A 102 4.43 -9.60 -7.59
CA THR A 102 4.60 -11.05 -7.40
C THR A 102 6.00 -11.45 -6.96
N ARG A 103 6.97 -10.54 -7.06
CA ARG A 103 8.35 -10.77 -6.60
C ARG A 103 8.54 -10.58 -5.10
N PHE A 104 7.53 -10.07 -4.38
CA PHE A 104 7.56 -9.94 -2.92
C PHE A 104 6.83 -11.11 -2.26
N SER A 105 7.55 -12.16 -1.90
CA SER A 105 6.96 -13.42 -1.39
C SER A 105 6.28 -13.30 -0.02
N SER A 106 6.72 -12.33 0.80
CA SER A 106 6.25 -12.16 2.18
C SER A 106 5.24 -11.03 2.35
N LEU A 107 4.86 -10.33 1.26
CA LEU A 107 4.07 -9.12 1.33
C LEU A 107 2.64 -9.39 1.84
N ARG A 108 2.25 -8.65 2.88
CA ARG A 108 0.93 -8.71 3.54
C ARG A 108 0.19 -7.38 3.52
N ASN A 109 0.93 -6.27 3.47
CA ASN A 109 0.36 -4.95 3.60
C ASN A 109 0.93 -4.01 2.54
N ILE A 110 0.08 -3.27 1.86
CA ILE A 110 0.51 -2.23 0.92
C ILE A 110 -0.18 -0.89 1.17
N GLY A 111 0.55 0.21 0.90
CA GLY A 111 -0.03 1.54 0.81
C GLY A 111 0.57 2.24 -0.42
N ILE A 112 -0.24 2.43 -1.47
CA ILE A 112 0.29 2.89 -2.75
C ILE A 112 -0.54 4.01 -3.38
N PHE A 113 0.16 4.90 -4.12
CA PHE A 113 -0.45 5.70 -5.16
C PHE A 113 -0.46 4.85 -6.44
N TYR A 114 -1.66 4.38 -6.83
CA TYR A 114 -1.80 3.48 -7.97
C TYR A 114 -1.25 4.10 -9.26
N ASN A 115 -0.53 3.29 -10.02
CA ASN A 115 -0.12 3.62 -11.38
C ASN A 115 0.00 2.35 -12.24
N LYS A 116 0.04 2.53 -13.57
CA LYS A 116 0.04 1.43 -14.54
C LYS A 116 1.35 0.61 -14.56
N ASN A 117 2.42 1.13 -13.95
CA ASN A 117 3.71 0.45 -13.85
C ASN A 117 3.75 -0.53 -12.67
N PHE A 118 2.68 -0.60 -11.89
CA PHE A 118 2.52 -1.58 -10.82
C PHE A 118 1.90 -2.85 -11.39
N LEU A 119 2.76 -3.84 -11.67
CA LEU A 119 2.38 -5.07 -12.34
C LEU A 119 1.89 -6.12 -11.33
N ASN A 120 0.95 -6.94 -11.80
CA ASN A 120 0.47 -8.13 -11.08
C ASN A 120 -0.14 -7.84 -9.69
N LEU A 121 -0.68 -6.65 -9.45
CA LEU A 121 -1.44 -6.34 -8.23
C LEU A 121 -2.60 -7.31 -8.02
N ASP A 122 -3.26 -7.69 -9.11
CA ASP A 122 -4.38 -8.65 -9.12
C ASP A 122 -4.02 -10.05 -8.62
N LYS A 123 -2.72 -10.38 -8.47
CA LYS A 123 -2.24 -11.70 -8.07
C LYS A 123 -1.85 -11.82 -6.59
N LEU A 124 -2.09 -10.78 -5.79
CA LEU A 124 -1.69 -10.73 -4.38
C LEU A 124 -2.70 -11.42 -3.45
N GLU A 125 -2.88 -12.73 -3.58
CA GLU A 125 -3.87 -13.51 -2.84
C GLU A 125 -3.67 -13.49 -1.31
N GLN A 126 -2.41 -13.33 -0.84
CA GLN A 126 -2.05 -13.31 0.58
C GLN A 126 -2.12 -11.92 1.24
N LEU A 127 -2.52 -10.89 0.49
CA LEU A 127 -2.56 -9.53 1.02
C LEU A 127 -3.65 -9.40 2.10
N GLU A 128 -3.31 -8.83 3.25
CA GLU A 128 -4.22 -8.70 4.39
C GLU A 128 -4.73 -7.26 4.56
N SER A 129 -3.93 -6.26 4.18
CA SER A 129 -4.32 -4.86 4.30
C SER A 129 -3.83 -4.04 3.11
N ALA A 130 -4.69 -3.18 2.58
CA ALA A 130 -4.33 -2.30 1.48
C ALA A 130 -4.89 -0.89 1.66
N VAL A 131 -4.05 0.10 1.37
CA VAL A 131 -4.43 1.50 1.18
C VAL A 131 -4.08 1.88 -0.25
N ILE A 132 -5.09 2.07 -1.08
CA ILE A 132 -4.92 2.43 -2.49
C ILE A 132 -5.43 3.84 -2.72
N SER A 133 -4.55 4.70 -3.20
CA SER A 133 -4.91 6.06 -3.60
C SER A 133 -4.74 6.25 -5.11
N LYS A 134 -5.57 7.12 -5.69
CA LYS A 134 -5.50 7.50 -7.11
C LYS A 134 -5.76 6.34 -8.08
N LEU A 135 -6.51 5.31 -7.67
CA LEU A 135 -6.91 4.22 -8.55
C LEU A 135 -7.64 4.79 -9.79
N THR A 136 -7.24 4.34 -10.98
CA THR A 136 -7.82 4.80 -12.26
C THR A 136 -8.93 3.88 -12.79
N GLU A 137 -9.06 2.69 -12.21
CA GLU A 137 -10.11 1.72 -12.55
C GLU A 137 -11.49 2.26 -12.19
N LYS A 138 -12.53 1.77 -12.88
CA LYS A 138 -13.91 2.20 -12.68
C LYS A 138 -14.66 1.40 -11.61
N ASP A 139 -14.15 0.22 -11.29
CA ASP A 139 -14.71 -0.70 -10.31
C ASP A 139 -13.60 -1.41 -9.51
N MET A 140 -13.99 -2.37 -8.68
CA MET A 140 -13.08 -3.09 -7.78
C MET A 140 -12.61 -4.44 -8.34
N SER A 141 -12.90 -4.76 -9.62
CA SER A 141 -12.57 -6.06 -10.21
C SER A 141 -11.07 -6.37 -10.23
N LEU A 142 -10.21 -5.35 -10.23
CA LEU A 142 -8.76 -5.51 -10.11
C LEU A 142 -8.35 -6.30 -8.85
N PHE A 143 -9.16 -6.22 -7.79
CA PHE A 143 -8.85 -6.80 -6.48
C PHE A 143 -9.58 -8.12 -6.20
N SER A 144 -10.31 -8.67 -7.16
CA SER A 144 -11.15 -9.86 -6.98
C SER A 144 -10.40 -11.11 -6.47
N ASN A 145 -9.08 -11.18 -6.68
CA ASN A 145 -8.23 -12.28 -6.19
C ASN A 145 -7.61 -12.02 -4.80
N TRP A 146 -7.89 -10.90 -4.16
CA TRP A 146 -7.36 -10.60 -2.82
C TRP A 146 -8.13 -11.33 -1.73
N LYS A 147 -8.03 -12.66 -1.72
CA LYS A 147 -8.88 -13.54 -0.88
C LYS A 147 -8.59 -13.45 0.62
N SER A 148 -7.40 -12.96 1.00
CA SER A 148 -6.98 -12.79 2.40
C SER A 148 -7.17 -11.38 2.93
N ILE A 149 -7.67 -10.45 2.10
CA ILE A 149 -7.81 -9.04 2.47
C ILE A 149 -8.85 -8.86 3.58
N LYS A 150 -8.45 -8.20 4.66
CA LYS A 150 -9.29 -7.85 5.82
C LYS A 150 -9.61 -6.37 5.87
N THR A 151 -8.67 -5.53 5.43
CA THR A 151 -8.82 -4.08 5.49
C THR A 151 -8.48 -3.48 4.13
N LEU A 152 -9.42 -2.74 3.54
CA LEU A 152 -9.22 -2.07 2.26
C LEU A 152 -9.68 -0.62 2.32
N HIS A 153 -8.75 0.29 2.09
CA HIS A 153 -9.02 1.72 1.99
C HIS A 153 -8.77 2.22 0.57
N ILE A 154 -9.75 2.90 -0.01
CA ILE A 154 -9.69 3.48 -1.36
C ILE A 154 -9.87 4.99 -1.29
N TYR A 155 -8.84 5.73 -1.66
CA TYR A 155 -8.82 7.18 -1.58
C TYR A 155 -8.64 7.87 -2.94
N GLN A 156 -9.35 8.98 -3.16
CA GLN A 156 -9.14 9.90 -4.29
C GLN A 156 -9.12 9.18 -5.66
N SER A 157 -9.93 8.14 -5.82
CA SER A 157 -9.92 7.23 -6.96
C SER A 157 -11.03 7.53 -7.96
N GLN A 158 -10.96 6.90 -9.15
CA GLN A 158 -11.89 7.11 -10.26
C GLN A 158 -13.03 6.08 -10.29
N ILE A 159 -13.15 5.23 -9.23
CA ILE A 159 -14.20 4.21 -9.16
C ILE A 159 -15.59 4.84 -9.28
N GLU A 160 -16.45 4.19 -10.04
CA GLU A 160 -17.84 4.57 -10.27
C GLU A 160 -18.80 3.64 -9.49
N CYS A 161 -18.41 2.38 -9.29
CA CYS A 161 -19.16 1.38 -8.52
C CYS A 161 -18.24 0.43 -7.76
N LEU A 162 -18.83 -0.40 -6.88
CA LEU A 162 -18.11 -1.36 -6.05
C LEU A 162 -18.12 -2.79 -6.62
N LYS A 163 -18.48 -2.99 -7.89
CA LYS A 163 -18.41 -4.31 -8.54
C LYS A 163 -17.02 -4.93 -8.33
N GLY A 164 -16.97 -6.19 -7.92
CA GLY A 164 -15.74 -6.95 -7.62
C GLY A 164 -15.42 -7.05 -6.13
N ILE A 165 -16.08 -6.27 -5.24
CA ILE A 165 -15.87 -6.44 -3.79
C ILE A 165 -16.48 -7.74 -3.27
N GLU A 166 -17.48 -8.29 -3.95
CA GLU A 166 -18.13 -9.55 -3.63
C GLU A 166 -17.19 -10.76 -3.59
N ASP A 167 -16.03 -10.62 -4.20
CA ASP A 167 -14.97 -11.64 -4.19
C ASP A 167 -14.05 -11.57 -2.97
N LEU A 168 -14.14 -10.51 -2.16
CA LEU A 168 -13.28 -10.26 -0.99
C LEU A 168 -13.84 -10.97 0.25
N ILE A 169 -13.71 -12.29 0.27
CA ILE A 169 -14.39 -13.17 1.23
C ILE A 169 -13.98 -13.05 2.70
N GLN A 170 -12.87 -12.39 3.00
CA GLN A 170 -12.38 -12.14 4.36
C GLN A 170 -12.43 -10.66 4.76
N ILE A 171 -13.06 -9.83 3.94
CA ILE A 171 -13.11 -8.39 4.21
C ILE A 171 -13.85 -8.10 5.51
N ASP A 172 -13.27 -7.28 6.37
CA ASP A 172 -13.84 -6.80 7.63
C ASP A 172 -14.04 -5.30 7.61
N THR A 173 -13.08 -4.56 7.07
CA THR A 173 -13.11 -3.09 7.05
C THR A 173 -12.97 -2.56 5.63
N LEU A 174 -13.94 -1.74 5.20
CA LEU A 174 -13.93 -1.00 3.94
C LEU A 174 -14.02 0.50 4.18
N VAL A 175 -13.09 1.28 3.63
CA VAL A 175 -13.12 2.74 3.68
C VAL A 175 -13.01 3.32 2.27
N PHE A 176 -13.98 4.14 1.91
CA PHE A 176 -14.01 4.86 0.63
C PHE A 176 -14.06 6.37 0.89
N ALA A 177 -12.96 7.08 0.65
CA ALA A 177 -12.93 8.51 0.90
C ALA A 177 -12.46 9.32 -0.32
N HIS A 178 -13.13 10.46 -0.54
CA HIS A 178 -12.84 11.39 -1.64
C HIS A 178 -12.94 10.79 -3.05
N ASN A 179 -13.72 9.72 -3.26
CA ASN A 179 -13.92 9.08 -4.56
C ASN A 179 -15.07 9.81 -5.30
N ARG A 180 -14.73 10.90 -5.99
CA ARG A 180 -15.71 11.85 -6.54
C ARG A 180 -16.61 11.28 -7.64
N LYS A 181 -16.28 10.11 -8.20
CA LYS A 181 -17.07 9.45 -9.26
C LYS A 181 -17.96 8.32 -8.73
N LEU A 182 -17.76 7.86 -7.50
CA LEU A 182 -18.52 6.78 -6.90
C LEU A 182 -20.01 7.17 -6.81
N ILE A 183 -20.86 6.36 -7.43
CA ILE A 183 -22.33 6.55 -7.50
C ILE A 183 -23.12 5.30 -7.06
N ASP A 184 -22.53 4.11 -7.20
CA ASP A 184 -23.22 2.84 -6.92
C ASP A 184 -22.42 2.00 -5.92
N ILE A 185 -23.06 1.68 -4.80
CA ILE A 185 -22.51 0.84 -3.73
C ILE A 185 -23.32 -0.44 -3.51
N SER A 186 -24.20 -0.80 -4.46
CA SER A 186 -25.11 -1.93 -4.32
C SER A 186 -24.43 -3.28 -4.15
N SER A 187 -23.18 -3.43 -4.62
CA SER A 187 -22.38 -4.67 -4.46
C SER A 187 -22.09 -5.01 -2.99
N ILE A 188 -22.23 -4.08 -2.04
CA ILE A 188 -22.08 -4.35 -0.60
C ILE A 188 -23.06 -5.44 -0.14
N ASN A 189 -24.27 -5.49 -0.72
CA ASN A 189 -25.26 -6.52 -0.39
C ASN A 189 -24.85 -7.96 -0.78
N ARG A 190 -23.75 -8.11 -1.52
CA ARG A 190 -23.22 -9.41 -1.92
C ARG A 190 -22.11 -9.92 -1.01
N LEU A 191 -21.69 -9.11 -0.04
CA LEU A 191 -20.77 -9.55 1.00
C LEU A 191 -21.55 -10.36 2.04
N ASP A 192 -21.00 -11.51 2.44
CA ASP A 192 -21.61 -12.35 3.48
C ASP A 192 -21.44 -11.73 4.88
N TYR A 193 -20.39 -10.93 5.05
CA TYR A 193 -20.04 -10.24 6.30
C TYR A 193 -19.24 -8.98 6.01
N ILE A 194 -19.44 -7.95 6.82
CA ILE A 194 -18.57 -6.79 6.93
C ILE A 194 -18.67 -6.18 8.33
N GLY A 195 -17.53 -5.98 9.01
CA GLY A 195 -17.48 -5.37 10.34
C GLY A 195 -17.68 -3.86 10.26
N GLU A 196 -16.98 -3.18 9.37
CA GLU A 196 -17.06 -1.72 9.24
C GLU A 196 -17.05 -1.28 7.77
N VAL A 197 -17.95 -0.37 7.42
CA VAL A 197 -17.90 0.32 6.13
C VAL A 197 -18.04 1.83 6.32
N SER A 198 -17.13 2.59 5.69
CA SER A 198 -17.11 4.05 5.78
C SER A 198 -17.08 4.71 4.41
N PHE A 199 -17.92 5.72 4.23
CA PHE A 199 -17.97 6.56 3.03
C PHE A 199 -17.79 8.03 3.41
N GLU A 200 -16.64 8.60 3.07
CA GLU A 200 -16.34 9.99 3.40
C GLU A 200 -16.11 10.84 2.13
N LYS A 201 -16.83 11.96 2.02
CA LYS A 201 -16.65 12.95 0.94
C LYS A 201 -16.69 12.37 -0.48
N ASN A 202 -17.51 11.36 -0.72
CA ASN A 202 -17.80 10.82 -2.05
C ASN A 202 -18.91 11.63 -2.70
N SER A 203 -18.56 12.74 -3.34
CA SER A 203 -19.50 13.84 -3.67
C SER A 203 -20.66 13.49 -4.61
N LYS A 204 -20.55 12.39 -5.40
CA LYS A 204 -21.63 11.92 -6.27
C LYS A 204 -22.49 10.81 -5.65
N LEU A 205 -22.02 10.15 -4.60
CA LEU A 205 -22.78 9.13 -3.90
C LEU A 205 -23.95 9.83 -3.16
N ARG A 206 -25.17 9.43 -3.47
CA ARG A 206 -26.41 10.02 -2.93
C ARG A 206 -27.30 8.95 -2.26
N ASP A 207 -27.27 7.76 -2.76
CA ASP A 207 -28.08 6.65 -2.27
C ASP A 207 -27.26 5.77 -1.34
N TYR A 208 -27.70 5.75 -0.09
CA TYR A 208 -27.14 4.91 0.98
C TYR A 208 -28.17 3.87 1.46
N SER A 209 -29.29 3.71 0.76
CA SER A 209 -30.38 2.81 1.18
C SER A 209 -29.92 1.36 1.34
N VAL A 210 -28.93 0.95 0.53
CA VAL A 210 -28.31 -0.38 0.60
C VAL A 210 -27.68 -0.68 1.97
N LEU A 211 -27.29 0.33 2.74
CA LEU A 211 -26.71 0.16 4.08
C LEU A 211 -27.76 0.03 5.17
N ALA A 212 -28.95 0.61 4.97
CA ALA A 212 -29.98 0.70 6.01
C ALA A 212 -30.61 -0.67 6.38
N ASP A 213 -30.72 -1.57 5.40
CA ASP A 213 -31.35 -2.88 5.56
C ASP A 213 -30.35 -4.04 5.47
N ASN A 214 -29.04 -3.72 5.44
CA ASN A 214 -28.01 -4.74 5.26
C ASN A 214 -27.70 -5.43 6.59
N GLN A 215 -28.17 -6.67 6.75
CA GLN A 215 -27.94 -7.49 7.95
C GLN A 215 -26.50 -8.01 8.07
N ASN A 216 -25.68 -7.86 7.05
CA ASN A 216 -24.29 -8.32 7.02
C ASN A 216 -23.30 -7.25 7.54
N ILE A 217 -23.79 -6.03 7.84
CA ILE A 217 -23.00 -4.95 8.46
C ILE A 217 -23.19 -5.00 9.96
N HIS A 218 -22.11 -5.19 10.72
CA HIS A 218 -22.13 -5.47 12.17
C HIS A 218 -21.60 -4.32 13.04
N ASN A 219 -21.62 -3.05 12.61
CA ASN A 219 -21.06 -1.86 13.33
C ASN A 219 -21.98 -1.28 14.39
#